data_636ace25af3ee795f9e34a0ff941ca6a
#
_entry.id   636ace25af3ee795f9e34a0ff941ca6a
#
_cell.length_a   1.000
_cell.length_b   1.000
_cell.length_c   1.000
_cell.angle_alpha   90.00
_cell.angle_beta   90.00
_cell.angle_gamma   90.00
#
_symmetry.space_group_name_H-M   'P 1'
#
loop_
_entity.id
_entity.type
_entity.pdbx_description
1 polymer ?
#
loop_
_entity_poly.entity_id
_entity_poly.type
_entity_poly.pdbx_seq_one_letter_code
_entity_poly.pdbx_strand_id
1 'polypeptide(L)'
;LLHDTYVYGVDAKKIVATLLNPTETMDGAILSGNCVSACDKNTTYHHLNNPVVAELFEDHGKSINYVCNIITNENVYLADKQRSSDWAAKLAKLLDLDAVIVSEEGFGNPDADLIMNCVKNEKQGIKTVLITDEYAGQDGKSQSLADVSPLATAVVTGGNANMVINLPPMDKVIGTLDYVDI
;
A
#
# COMPACT_ATOMS: atom_id res chain seq x y z
N LEU A 1 16.71 0.95 12.45
CA LEU A 1 16.53 1.77 11.25
C LEU A 1 17.19 1.09 10.06
N LEU A 2 16.46 1.03 8.96
CA LEU A 2 17.07 0.74 7.69
C LEU A 2 18.05 1.84 7.32
N HIS A 3 19.08 1.50 6.59
CA HIS A 3 20.03 2.48 6.15
C HIS A 3 19.34 3.51 5.25
N ASP A 4 19.52 4.78 5.50
CA ASP A 4 18.89 5.88 4.78
C ASP A 4 19.13 5.84 3.26
N THR A 5 20.28 5.40 2.83
CA THR A 5 20.61 5.24 1.41
C THR A 5 19.86 4.11 0.71
N TYR A 6 19.16 3.26 1.46
CA TYR A 6 18.40 2.15 0.88
C TYR A 6 16.95 2.51 0.58
N VAL A 7 16.33 3.32 1.43
CA VAL A 7 14.91 3.67 1.31
C VAL A 7 14.73 5.14 0.94
N TYR A 8 15.41 6.03 1.63
CA TYR A 8 15.30 7.46 1.39
C TYR A 8 15.87 7.87 0.03
N GLY A 9 15.04 8.50 -0.80
CA GLY A 9 15.43 8.98 -2.12
C GLY A 9 15.72 7.89 -3.15
N VAL A 10 15.43 6.63 -2.83
CA VAL A 10 15.59 5.52 -3.76
C VAL A 10 14.29 5.25 -4.49
N ASP A 11 14.36 5.08 -5.80
CA ASP A 11 13.22 4.65 -6.60
C ASP A 11 12.76 3.26 -6.12
N ALA A 12 11.53 3.18 -5.62
CA ALA A 12 10.96 1.95 -5.06
C ALA A 12 10.97 0.77 -6.04
N LYS A 13 10.96 1.01 -7.34
CA LYS A 13 11.09 -0.03 -8.36
C LYS A 13 12.40 -0.80 -8.30
N LYS A 14 13.42 -0.22 -7.72
CA LYS A 14 14.79 -0.79 -7.68
C LYS A 14 15.09 -1.53 -6.39
N ILE A 15 14.22 -1.46 -5.41
CA ILE A 15 14.36 -2.19 -4.15
C ILE A 15 13.69 -3.56 -4.24
N VAL A 16 14.11 -4.49 -3.43
CA VAL A 16 13.37 -5.73 -3.16
C VAL A 16 12.36 -5.48 -2.05
N ALA A 17 11.39 -6.37 -1.89
CA ALA A 17 10.46 -6.29 -0.77
C ALA A 17 11.24 -6.15 0.56
N THR A 18 10.93 -5.12 1.32
CA THR A 18 11.74 -4.65 2.43
C THR A 18 10.89 -4.43 3.67
N LEU A 19 11.43 -4.81 4.83
CA LEU A 19 10.82 -4.55 6.12
C LEU A 19 11.12 -3.13 6.59
N LEU A 20 10.09 -2.46 7.07
CA LEU A 20 10.18 -1.18 7.76
C LEU A 20 9.58 -1.29 9.14
N ASN A 21 10.19 -0.62 10.10
CA ASN A 21 9.52 -0.35 11.35
C ASN A 21 8.32 0.57 11.08
N PRO A 22 7.15 0.36 11.72
CA PRO A 22 6.01 1.24 11.52
C PRO A 22 6.31 2.73 11.68
N THR A 23 7.20 3.12 12.59
CA THR A 23 7.60 4.51 12.78
C THR A 23 8.37 5.09 11.59
N GLU A 24 9.07 4.28 10.82
CA GLU A 24 9.77 4.74 9.62
C GLU A 24 8.79 5.15 8.52
N THR A 25 7.61 4.53 8.47
CA THR A 25 6.54 4.96 7.57
C THR A 25 6.01 6.35 7.94
N MET A 26 5.95 6.63 9.25
CA MET A 26 5.41 7.88 9.78
C MET A 26 6.41 9.05 9.74
N ASP A 27 7.69 8.78 9.59
CA ASP A 27 8.74 9.82 9.60
C ASP A 27 9.18 10.28 8.19
N GLY A 28 8.56 9.75 7.17
CA GLY A 28 8.86 10.12 5.79
C GLY A 28 9.96 9.31 5.13
N ALA A 29 10.28 8.15 5.67
CA ALA A 29 11.29 7.26 5.11
C ALA A 29 10.92 6.71 3.71
N ILE A 30 9.65 6.70 3.37
CA ILE A 30 9.14 6.09 2.16
C ILE A 30 8.99 7.14 1.06
N LEU A 31 9.55 6.85 -0.09
CA LEU A 31 9.26 7.56 -1.32
C LEU A 31 8.47 6.64 -2.24
N SER A 32 7.38 7.15 -2.77
CA SER A 32 6.63 6.47 -3.80
C SER A 32 7.44 6.42 -5.09
N GLY A 33 7.48 5.25 -5.70
CA GLY A 33 7.99 5.07 -7.05
C GLY A 33 6.92 4.47 -7.93
N ASN A 34 6.72 5.01 -9.11
CA ASN A 34 5.74 4.50 -10.05
C ASN A 34 6.31 3.43 -10.96
N CYS A 35 5.48 2.45 -11.28
CA CYS A 35 5.80 1.45 -12.29
C CYS A 35 5.71 2.03 -13.71
N VAL A 36 4.85 3.01 -13.92
CA VAL A 36 4.66 3.72 -15.20
C VAL A 36 4.52 5.21 -14.97
N SER A 37 4.92 6.00 -15.94
CA SER A 37 4.96 7.46 -15.81
C SER A 37 3.60 8.13 -15.72
N ALA A 38 2.54 7.46 -16.11
CA ALA A 38 1.18 7.99 -16.13
C ALA A 38 0.35 7.64 -14.90
N CYS A 39 0.87 6.81 -13.99
CA CYS A 39 0.17 6.49 -12.75
C CYS A 39 0.22 7.64 -11.74
N ASP A 40 -0.74 7.64 -10.86
CA ASP A 40 -0.77 8.55 -9.72
C ASP A 40 0.47 8.37 -8.85
N LYS A 41 0.87 9.46 -8.23
CA LYS A 41 2.12 9.49 -7.46
C LYS A 41 1.83 9.94 -6.05
N ASN A 42 1.96 8.99 -5.13
CA ASN A 42 1.97 9.33 -3.72
C ASN A 42 3.32 9.93 -3.33
N THR A 43 3.26 11.00 -2.61
CA THR A 43 4.45 11.62 -2.01
C THR A 43 4.70 11.05 -0.62
N THR A 44 5.87 11.30 -0.09
CA THR A 44 6.19 11.03 1.32
C THR A 44 5.14 11.58 2.28
N TYR A 45 4.55 12.73 1.96
CA TYR A 45 3.47 13.34 2.75
C TYR A 45 2.23 12.44 2.86
N HIS A 46 1.84 11.77 1.79
CA HIS A 46 0.70 10.84 1.81
C HIS A 46 0.97 9.64 2.71
N HIS A 47 2.18 9.12 2.69
CA HIS A 47 2.56 8.01 3.59
C HIS A 47 2.61 8.44 5.06
N LEU A 48 3.08 9.65 5.36
CA LEU A 48 3.08 10.22 6.70
C LEU A 48 1.68 10.30 7.32
N ASN A 49 0.69 10.54 6.50
CA ASN A 49 -0.70 10.70 6.94
C ASN A 49 -1.56 9.46 6.66
N ASN A 50 -0.93 8.30 6.45
CA ASN A 50 -1.64 7.08 6.16
C ASN A 50 -2.57 6.68 7.32
N PRO A 51 -3.90 6.69 7.13
CA PRO A 51 -4.86 6.42 8.19
C PRO A 51 -4.80 4.97 8.66
N VAL A 52 -4.45 4.02 7.80
CA VAL A 52 -4.33 2.60 8.17
C VAL A 52 -3.20 2.42 9.16
N VAL A 53 -2.05 3.04 8.90
CA VAL A 53 -0.90 2.99 9.83
C VAL A 53 -1.24 3.65 11.16
N ALA A 54 -1.94 4.79 11.13
CA ALA A 54 -2.35 5.48 12.34
C ALA A 54 -3.28 4.62 13.23
N GLU A 55 -4.31 4.01 12.63
CA GLU A 55 -5.23 3.12 13.33
C GLU A 55 -4.53 1.87 13.87
N LEU A 56 -3.63 1.27 13.11
CA LEU A 56 -2.83 0.12 13.59
C LEU A 56 -1.96 0.48 14.79
N PHE A 57 -1.44 1.72 14.84
CA PHE A 57 -0.71 2.21 16.01
C PHE A 57 -1.61 2.39 17.21
N GLU A 58 -2.80 2.97 17.02
CA GLU A 58 -3.78 3.13 18.09
C GLU A 58 -4.16 1.79 18.72
N ASP A 59 -4.28 0.75 17.93
CA ASP A 59 -4.67 -0.59 18.38
C ASP A 59 -3.51 -1.45 18.86
N HIS A 60 -2.28 -1.04 18.60
CA HIS A 60 -1.09 -1.78 19.02
C HIS A 60 -1.02 -1.92 20.54
N GLY A 61 -0.81 -3.17 21.00
CA GLY A 61 -0.77 -3.51 22.41
C GLY A 61 -2.13 -3.57 23.11
N LYS A 62 -3.24 -3.39 22.38
CA LYS A 62 -4.62 -3.51 22.87
C LYS A 62 -5.31 -4.72 22.26
N SER A 63 -5.63 -4.63 20.98
CA SER A 63 -6.35 -5.65 20.21
C SER A 63 -5.45 -6.40 19.25
N ILE A 64 -4.36 -5.80 18.82
CA ILE A 64 -3.40 -6.35 17.87
C ILE A 64 -1.96 -6.11 18.32
N ASN A 65 -1.05 -6.86 17.72
CA ASN A 65 0.37 -6.58 17.77
C ASN A 65 0.83 -6.15 16.37
N TYR A 66 0.90 -4.84 16.14
CA TYR A 66 1.38 -4.29 14.88
C TYR A 66 2.91 -4.46 14.79
N VAL A 67 3.37 -5.36 13.91
CA VAL A 67 4.76 -5.82 13.89
C VAL A 67 5.63 -4.95 13.00
N CYS A 68 5.23 -4.76 11.74
CA CYS A 68 6.04 -4.04 10.75
C CYS A 68 5.21 -3.65 9.52
N ASN A 69 5.82 -2.84 8.67
CA ASN A 69 5.40 -2.66 7.29
C ASN A 69 6.32 -3.43 6.36
N ILE A 70 5.76 -3.96 5.29
CA ILE A 70 6.50 -4.58 4.19
C ILE A 70 6.23 -3.75 2.95
N ILE A 71 7.25 -3.06 2.45
CA ILE A 71 7.15 -2.41 1.14
C ILE A 71 7.35 -3.48 0.08
N THR A 72 6.43 -3.55 -0.87
CA THR A 72 6.58 -4.36 -2.07
C THR A 72 6.65 -3.46 -3.30
N ASN A 73 6.97 -4.05 -4.44
CA ASN A 73 7.13 -3.31 -5.69
C ASN A 73 5.97 -3.60 -6.63
N GLU A 74 5.51 -2.56 -7.29
CA GLU A 74 4.63 -2.65 -8.45
C GLU A 74 5.48 -2.74 -9.71
N ASN A 75 5.86 -3.93 -10.09
CA ASN A 75 6.73 -4.15 -11.23
C ASN A 75 5.95 -4.22 -12.55
N VAL A 76 6.59 -3.83 -13.64
CA VAL A 76 5.99 -3.90 -14.98
C VAL A 76 5.94 -5.33 -15.50
N TYR A 77 6.98 -6.10 -15.25
CA TYR A 77 7.09 -7.46 -15.78
C TYR A 77 6.53 -8.50 -14.80
N LEU A 78 5.75 -9.43 -15.32
CA LEU A 78 5.11 -10.50 -14.54
C LEU A 78 6.09 -11.29 -13.67
N ALA A 79 7.27 -11.64 -14.20
CA ALA A 79 8.29 -12.36 -13.44
C ALA A 79 8.81 -11.56 -12.23
N ASP A 80 8.87 -10.24 -12.35
CA ASP A 80 9.30 -9.36 -11.28
C ASP A 80 8.20 -9.20 -10.24
N LYS A 81 6.93 -9.10 -10.66
CA LYS A 81 5.76 -9.13 -9.78
C LYS A 81 5.72 -10.41 -8.95
N GLN A 82 5.92 -11.56 -9.62
CA GLN A 82 5.96 -12.86 -8.95
C GLN A 82 7.09 -12.92 -7.91
N ARG A 83 8.27 -12.49 -8.27
CA ARG A 83 9.44 -12.48 -7.36
C ARG A 83 9.24 -11.55 -6.17
N SER A 84 8.72 -10.34 -6.40
CA SER A 84 8.48 -9.37 -5.34
C SER A 84 7.44 -9.89 -4.34
N SER A 85 6.31 -10.38 -4.82
CA SER A 85 5.26 -10.94 -3.97
C SER A 85 5.66 -12.26 -3.28
N ASP A 86 6.49 -13.11 -3.91
CA ASP A 86 7.08 -14.28 -3.23
C ASP A 86 7.95 -13.85 -2.05
N TRP A 87 8.73 -12.80 -2.25
CA TRP A 87 9.62 -12.29 -1.22
C TRP A 87 8.87 -11.64 -0.07
N ALA A 88 7.84 -10.84 -0.37
CA ALA A 88 6.97 -10.23 0.63
C ALA A 88 6.25 -11.29 1.48
N ALA A 89 5.64 -12.29 0.85
CA ALA A 89 4.96 -13.37 1.56
C ALA A 89 5.94 -14.23 2.39
N LYS A 90 7.16 -14.44 1.90
CA LYS A 90 8.20 -15.12 2.67
C LYS A 90 8.61 -14.33 3.92
N LEU A 91 8.74 -13.02 3.82
CA LEU A 91 9.02 -12.17 4.98
C LEU A 91 7.89 -12.24 6.00
N ALA A 92 6.63 -12.14 5.56
CA ALA A 92 5.47 -12.27 6.42
C ALA A 92 5.46 -13.62 7.17
N LYS A 93 5.80 -14.71 6.48
CA LYS A 93 5.90 -16.05 7.08
C LYS A 93 7.06 -16.17 8.06
N LEU A 94 8.22 -15.62 7.75
CA LEU A 94 9.38 -15.63 8.64
C LEU A 94 9.14 -14.85 9.94
N LEU A 95 8.29 -13.83 9.88
CA LEU A 95 7.88 -13.04 11.04
C LEU A 95 6.72 -13.67 11.81
N ASP A 96 6.21 -14.82 11.35
CA ASP A 96 5.08 -15.54 11.95
C ASP A 96 3.85 -14.65 12.14
N LEU A 97 3.51 -13.89 11.08
CA LEU A 97 2.35 -13.00 11.11
C LEU A 97 1.05 -13.78 10.99
N ASP A 98 0.04 -13.43 11.79
CA ASP A 98 -1.31 -13.99 11.71
C ASP A 98 -2.11 -13.40 10.56
N ALA A 99 -1.90 -12.10 10.28
CA ALA A 99 -2.64 -11.38 9.27
C ALA A 99 -1.79 -10.26 8.64
N VAL A 100 -2.18 -9.86 7.43
CA VAL A 100 -1.62 -8.71 6.72
C VAL A 100 -2.72 -7.88 6.08
N ILE A 101 -2.51 -6.57 6.03
CA ILE A 101 -3.28 -5.66 5.20
C ILE A 101 -2.40 -5.34 3.99
N VAL A 102 -2.91 -5.55 2.80
CA VAL A 102 -2.22 -5.22 1.54
C VAL A 102 -2.94 -4.06 0.89
N SER A 103 -2.24 -2.97 0.69
CA SER A 103 -2.74 -1.81 -0.03
C SER A 103 -1.92 -1.56 -1.28
N GLU A 104 -2.53 -0.95 -2.25
CA GLU A 104 -1.89 -0.56 -3.50
C GLU A 104 -2.18 0.90 -3.83
N GLU A 105 -1.40 1.45 -4.73
CA GLU A 105 -1.64 2.71 -5.40
C GLU A 105 -1.94 2.45 -6.88
N GLY A 106 -2.99 3.11 -7.39
CA GLY A 106 -3.41 2.97 -8.77
C GLY A 106 -4.26 1.73 -9.03
N PHE A 107 -4.56 1.48 -10.28
CA PHE A 107 -5.45 0.41 -10.73
C PHE A 107 -4.94 -0.24 -12.01
N GLY A 108 -5.49 -1.42 -12.33
CA GLY A 108 -5.11 -2.19 -13.51
C GLY A 108 -3.82 -2.99 -13.28
N ASN A 109 -2.67 -2.46 -13.65
CA ASN A 109 -1.40 -3.16 -13.50
C ASN A 109 -1.02 -3.46 -12.02
N PRO A 110 -1.23 -2.56 -11.05
CA PRO A 110 -1.04 -2.83 -9.63
C PRO A 110 -1.94 -3.92 -9.05
N ASP A 111 -3.16 -4.10 -9.57
CA ASP A 111 -4.07 -5.14 -9.11
C ASP A 111 -3.45 -6.54 -9.15
N ALA A 112 -2.61 -6.80 -10.14
CA ALA A 112 -1.90 -8.07 -10.23
C ALA A 112 -0.95 -8.27 -9.04
N ASP A 113 -0.27 -7.23 -8.59
CA ASP A 113 0.59 -7.29 -7.40
C ASP A 113 -0.24 -7.46 -6.13
N LEU A 114 -1.36 -6.74 -6.00
CA LEU A 114 -2.29 -6.83 -4.89
C LEU A 114 -2.79 -8.28 -4.72
N ILE A 115 -3.33 -8.85 -5.79
CA ILE A 115 -3.87 -10.21 -5.80
C ILE A 115 -2.78 -11.27 -5.61
N MET A 116 -1.58 -11.09 -6.18
CA MET A 116 -0.47 -12.01 -5.94
C MET A 116 -0.03 -12.02 -4.48
N ASN A 117 0.07 -10.86 -3.86
CA ASN A 117 0.40 -10.76 -2.43
C ASN A 117 -0.69 -11.43 -1.57
N CYS A 118 -1.97 -11.20 -1.87
CA CYS A 118 -3.08 -11.88 -1.22
C CYS A 118 -2.95 -13.40 -1.30
N VAL A 119 -2.91 -13.91 -2.52
CA VAL A 119 -2.89 -15.37 -2.78
C VAL A 119 -1.72 -16.07 -2.09
N LYS A 120 -0.55 -15.43 -2.09
CA LYS A 120 0.66 -16.02 -1.51
C LYS A 120 0.62 -16.03 0.01
N ASN A 121 0.09 -15.00 0.64
CA ASN A 121 -0.11 -14.97 2.08
C ASN A 121 -1.19 -15.97 2.51
N GLU A 122 -2.35 -15.95 1.88
CA GLU A 122 -3.45 -16.88 2.20
C GLU A 122 -3.03 -18.36 2.06
N LYS A 123 -2.26 -18.71 1.03
CA LYS A 123 -1.70 -20.06 0.87
C LYS A 123 -0.74 -20.48 1.99
N GLN A 124 -0.20 -19.54 2.72
CA GLN A 124 0.65 -19.79 3.90
C GLN A 124 -0.13 -19.77 5.22
N GLY A 125 -1.45 -19.55 5.15
CA GLY A 125 -2.33 -19.47 6.31
C GLY A 125 -2.36 -18.09 6.97
N ILE A 126 -1.81 -17.08 6.32
CA ILE A 126 -1.80 -15.68 6.79
C ILE A 126 -3.06 -15.00 6.23
N LYS A 127 -3.92 -14.49 7.11
CA LYS A 127 -5.16 -13.79 6.72
C LYS A 127 -4.85 -12.49 6.02
N THR A 128 -5.60 -12.21 4.96
CA THR A 128 -5.32 -11.03 4.13
C THR A 128 -6.55 -10.14 3.98
N VAL A 129 -6.39 -8.85 4.23
CA VAL A 129 -7.34 -7.79 3.89
C VAL A 129 -6.73 -6.93 2.82
N LEU A 130 -7.46 -6.70 1.74
CA LEU A 130 -7.04 -5.86 0.63
C LEU A 130 -7.65 -4.46 0.78
N ILE A 131 -6.85 -3.44 0.48
CA ILE A 131 -7.32 -2.06 0.35
C ILE A 131 -6.91 -1.57 -1.04
N THR A 132 -7.89 -1.06 -1.77
CA THR A 132 -7.68 -0.57 -3.14
C THR A 132 -8.42 0.76 -3.34
N ASP A 133 -7.97 1.55 -4.28
CA ASP A 133 -8.66 2.74 -4.78
C ASP A 133 -9.58 2.44 -5.97
N GLU A 134 -9.66 1.19 -6.40
CA GLU A 134 -10.60 0.76 -7.44
C GLU A 134 -12.04 1.02 -7.04
N TYR A 135 -12.82 1.50 -8.00
CA TYR A 135 -14.18 1.95 -7.78
C TYR A 135 -15.19 1.25 -8.70
N ALA A 136 -16.01 0.42 -8.11
CA ALA A 136 -17.02 -0.37 -8.82
C ALA A 136 -18.27 0.45 -9.29
N GLY A 137 -18.22 1.77 -9.25
CA GLY A 137 -19.34 2.64 -9.54
C GLY A 137 -20.30 2.79 -8.35
N GLN A 138 -21.22 3.75 -8.42
CA GLN A 138 -22.18 4.01 -7.34
C GLN A 138 -23.15 2.85 -7.11
N ASP A 139 -23.41 2.06 -8.14
CA ASP A 139 -24.32 0.91 -8.08
C ASP A 139 -23.58 -0.42 -7.80
N GLY A 140 -22.26 -0.39 -7.63
CA GLY A 140 -21.43 -1.56 -7.35
C GLY A 140 -21.36 -2.58 -8.48
N LYS A 141 -21.71 -2.21 -9.72
CA LYS A 141 -21.80 -3.14 -10.86
C LYS A 141 -20.64 -3.00 -11.85
N SER A 142 -19.86 -1.96 -11.73
CA SER A 142 -18.65 -1.81 -12.53
C SER A 142 -17.53 -2.71 -11.98
N GLN A 143 -16.62 -3.11 -12.85
CA GLN A 143 -15.45 -3.86 -12.44
C GLN A 143 -14.57 -2.99 -11.54
N SER A 144 -14.20 -3.49 -10.37
CA SER A 144 -13.36 -2.75 -9.42
C SER A 144 -11.92 -3.24 -9.33
N LEU A 145 -11.63 -4.44 -9.84
CA LEU A 145 -10.28 -4.99 -9.88
C LEU A 145 -10.03 -5.67 -11.22
N ALA A 146 -8.85 -5.45 -11.80
CA ALA A 146 -8.45 -6.10 -13.05
C ALA A 146 -8.11 -7.59 -12.84
N ASP A 147 -7.60 -7.94 -11.67
CA ASP A 147 -7.32 -9.32 -11.26
C ASP A 147 -8.19 -9.72 -10.07
N VAL A 148 -8.55 -11.00 -10.00
CA VAL A 148 -9.39 -11.55 -8.93
C VAL A 148 -8.89 -12.91 -8.46
N SER A 149 -9.22 -13.24 -7.22
CA SER A 149 -8.95 -14.56 -6.66
C SER A 149 -10.04 -14.96 -5.65
N PRO A 150 -10.46 -16.23 -5.61
CA PRO A 150 -11.37 -16.71 -4.58
C PRO A 150 -10.76 -16.65 -3.17
N LEU A 151 -9.46 -16.44 -3.04
CA LEU A 151 -8.78 -16.27 -1.76
C LEU A 151 -8.87 -14.81 -1.25
N ALA A 152 -9.19 -13.86 -2.11
CA ALA A 152 -9.42 -12.46 -1.74
C ALA A 152 -10.83 -12.31 -1.16
N THR A 153 -11.00 -12.68 0.11
CA THR A 153 -12.30 -12.71 0.79
C THR A 153 -12.65 -11.44 1.55
N ALA A 154 -11.68 -10.53 1.73
CA ALA A 154 -11.86 -9.27 2.40
C ALA A 154 -11.21 -8.15 1.57
N VAL A 155 -12.05 -7.33 0.96
CA VAL A 155 -11.62 -6.20 0.11
C VAL A 155 -12.33 -4.95 0.57
N VAL A 156 -11.57 -3.89 0.78
CA VAL A 156 -12.05 -2.55 1.11
C VAL A 156 -11.64 -1.62 -0.03
N THR A 157 -12.58 -0.88 -0.57
CA THR A 157 -12.29 0.17 -1.54
C THR A 157 -12.41 1.54 -0.88
N GLY A 158 -11.41 2.39 -1.12
CA GLY A 158 -11.41 3.78 -0.68
C GLY A 158 -12.30 4.70 -1.54
N GLY A 159 -12.81 4.18 -2.65
CA GLY A 159 -13.60 4.94 -3.62
C GLY A 159 -12.76 5.39 -4.82
N ASN A 160 -13.31 6.30 -5.60
CA ASN A 160 -12.67 6.78 -6.82
C ASN A 160 -11.43 7.64 -6.49
N ALA A 161 -10.27 7.30 -7.04
CA ALA A 161 -9.01 8.04 -6.90
C ALA A 161 -9.11 9.52 -7.36
N ASN A 162 -10.07 9.83 -8.23
CA ASN A 162 -10.32 11.21 -8.70
C ASN A 162 -11.37 11.95 -7.84
N MET A 163 -11.70 11.45 -6.68
CA MET A 163 -12.67 12.13 -5.80
C MET A 163 -12.00 13.35 -5.15
N VAL A 164 -12.63 14.50 -5.30
CA VAL A 164 -12.19 15.73 -4.62
C VAL A 164 -12.50 15.59 -3.13
N ILE A 165 -11.47 15.67 -2.31
CA ILE A 165 -11.56 15.62 -0.85
C ILE A 165 -11.39 17.02 -0.30
N ASN A 166 -12.36 17.50 0.48
CA ASN A 166 -12.21 18.73 1.22
C ASN A 166 -11.34 18.48 2.47
N LEU A 167 -10.14 19.02 2.46
CA LEU A 167 -9.29 18.95 3.64
C LEU A 167 -9.83 19.85 4.76
N PRO A 168 -9.59 19.50 6.03
CA PRO A 168 -9.94 20.38 7.13
C PRO A 168 -9.12 21.70 7.05
N PRO A 169 -9.59 22.78 7.68
CA PRO A 169 -8.84 24.03 7.76
C PRO A 169 -7.42 23.79 8.25
N MET A 170 -6.46 24.36 7.56
CA MET A 170 -5.03 24.28 7.90
C MET A 170 -4.55 25.61 8.47
N ASP A 171 -3.73 25.54 9.51
CA ASP A 171 -3.13 26.74 10.13
C ASP A 171 -2.18 27.49 9.16
N LYS A 172 -1.57 26.74 8.26
CA LYS A 172 -0.61 27.28 7.29
C LYS A 172 -0.59 26.46 6.02
N VAL A 173 -0.72 27.14 4.90
CA VAL A 173 -0.50 26.60 3.55
C VAL A 173 0.80 27.17 3.00
N ILE A 174 1.69 26.31 2.51
CA ILE A 174 2.92 26.71 1.82
C ILE A 174 2.75 26.36 0.35
N GLY A 175 2.66 27.38 -0.49
CA GLY A 175 2.45 27.22 -1.92
C GLY A 175 1.77 28.45 -2.52
N THR A 176 1.45 28.33 -3.81
CA THR A 176 0.77 29.39 -4.56
C THR A 176 -0.74 29.20 -4.70
N LEU A 177 -1.24 28.05 -4.24
CA LEU A 177 -2.65 27.69 -4.32
C LEU A 177 -3.23 27.54 -2.92
N ASP A 178 -4.48 27.93 -2.77
CA ASP A 178 -5.24 27.82 -1.52
C ASP A 178 -5.85 26.43 -1.33
N TYR A 179 -5.68 25.55 -2.29
CA TYR A 179 -6.20 24.19 -2.31
C TYR A 179 -5.21 23.24 -3.01
N VAL A 180 -5.37 21.96 -2.74
CA VAL A 180 -4.66 20.88 -3.43
C VAL A 180 -5.71 20.02 -4.11
N ASP A 181 -5.65 19.91 -5.44
CA ASP A 181 -6.33 18.87 -6.19
C ASP A 181 -5.50 17.58 -6.05
N ILE A 182 -6.12 16.56 -5.48
CA ILE A 182 -5.55 15.23 -5.34
C ILE A 182 -6.31 14.32 -6.27
#